data_ce8dc2dce25538529a45d9b4f1ca8f3c
#
_entry.id   ce8dc2dce25538529a45d9b4f1ca8f3c
#
_cell.length_a   1.000
_cell.length_b   1.000
_cell.length_c   1.000
_cell.angle_alpha   90.00
_cell.angle_beta   90.00
_cell.angle_gamma   90.00
#
_symmetry.space_group_name_H-M   'P 1'
#
loop_
_entity.id
_entity.type
_entity.pdbx_description
1 polymer ?
#
loop_
_entity_poly.entity_id
_entity_poly.type
_entity_poly.pdbx_seq_one_letter_code
_entity_poly.pdbx_strand_id
1 'polypeptide(L)'
;MADQLEGLWRLAGSSAWDEADNKLATPYGALPIGTMTFAGGRMLAALCNGDAGIADRGFSSYGGPYTFDGKTLVTTVDLALDASRLGGQQIRGVVMQGADRMLMSPPPRLYGGKRERREIIWERVWRPA
;
A
#
# COMPACT_ATOMS: atom_id res chain seq x y z
N MET A 1 13.20 20.40 -0.97
CA MET A 1 12.71 19.93 0.34
C MET A 1 12.15 18.53 0.17
N ALA A 2 12.64 17.58 0.95
CA ALA A 2 12.12 16.22 0.93
C ALA A 2 10.69 16.23 1.45
N ASP A 3 9.80 15.48 0.83
CA ASP A 3 8.45 15.32 1.35
C ASP A 3 8.43 14.30 2.51
N GLN A 4 7.29 14.22 3.19
CA GLN A 4 7.14 13.36 4.37
C GLN A 4 7.33 11.88 4.06
N LEU A 5 7.16 11.47 2.82
CA LEU A 5 7.15 10.04 2.43
C LEU A 5 8.50 9.57 1.91
N GLU A 6 9.44 10.46 1.57
CA GLU A 6 10.71 10.04 0.98
C GLU A 6 11.42 9.02 1.84
N GLY A 7 11.93 7.98 1.21
CA GLY A 7 12.67 6.92 1.86
C GLY A 7 12.21 5.54 1.44
N LEU A 8 12.63 4.55 2.22
CA LEU A 8 12.33 3.14 2.02
C LEU A 8 11.45 2.65 3.17
N TRP A 9 10.35 1.98 2.82
CA TRP A 9 9.34 1.51 3.75
C TRP A 9 9.19 0.00 3.64
N ARG A 10 8.97 -0.64 4.78
CA ARG A 10 8.71 -2.08 4.89
C ARG A 10 7.27 -2.32 5.29
N LEU A 11 6.61 -3.29 4.67
CA LEU A 11 5.26 -3.67 5.04
C LEU A 11 5.25 -4.32 6.42
N ALA A 12 4.42 -3.81 7.32
CA ALA A 12 4.37 -4.24 8.72
C ALA A 12 3.04 -4.87 9.11
N GLY A 13 1.96 -4.64 8.35
CA GLY A 13 0.67 -5.21 8.67
C GLY A 13 -0.36 -5.01 7.57
N SER A 14 -1.40 -5.83 7.57
CA SER A 14 -2.52 -5.77 6.64
C SER A 14 -3.79 -6.21 7.36
N SER A 15 -4.88 -5.49 7.15
CA SER A 15 -6.18 -5.79 7.77
C SER A 15 -7.33 -5.45 6.83
N ALA A 16 -8.45 -6.12 7.01
CA ALA A 16 -9.65 -5.87 6.26
C ALA A 16 -10.89 -6.03 7.16
N TRP A 17 -11.94 -5.27 6.87
CA TRP A 17 -13.22 -5.31 7.57
C TRP A 17 -14.38 -5.27 6.58
N ASP A 18 -15.50 -5.91 6.94
CA ASP A 18 -16.74 -5.81 6.17
C ASP A 18 -17.53 -4.54 6.54
N GLU A 19 -18.71 -4.35 5.94
CA GLU A 19 -19.56 -3.18 6.21
C GLU A 19 -20.04 -3.09 7.65
N ALA A 20 -20.14 -4.23 8.35
CA ALA A 20 -20.56 -4.29 9.76
C ALA A 20 -19.37 -4.18 10.72
N ASP A 21 -18.19 -3.81 10.22
CA ASP A 21 -16.93 -3.73 10.97
C ASP A 21 -16.46 -5.06 11.56
N ASN A 22 -16.90 -6.18 11.01
CA ASN A 22 -16.35 -7.48 11.35
C ASN A 22 -14.99 -7.63 10.67
N LYS A 23 -13.98 -8.05 11.44
CA LYS A 23 -12.65 -8.27 10.91
C LYS A 23 -12.63 -9.49 10.01
N LEU A 24 -12.08 -9.33 8.81
CA LEU A 24 -11.94 -10.37 7.80
C LEU A 24 -10.53 -10.95 7.82
N ALA A 25 -10.31 -12.01 7.04
CA ALA A 25 -8.97 -12.54 6.81
C ALA A 25 -8.09 -11.45 6.20
N THR A 26 -6.82 -11.43 6.60
CA THR A 26 -5.88 -10.42 6.10
C THR A 26 -5.59 -10.66 4.61
N PRO A 27 -5.63 -9.60 3.75
CA PRO A 27 -5.43 -9.76 2.31
C PRO A 27 -4.08 -10.38 1.93
N TYR A 28 -3.07 -10.18 2.74
CA TYR A 28 -1.71 -10.68 2.49
C TYR A 28 -1.25 -11.69 3.54
N GLY A 29 -2.20 -12.42 4.14
CA GLY A 29 -1.92 -13.47 5.11
C GLY A 29 -1.47 -12.96 6.48
N ALA A 30 -1.01 -13.89 7.32
CA ALA A 30 -0.50 -13.58 8.65
C ALA A 30 0.90 -12.95 8.59
N LEU A 31 1.64 -13.19 7.51
CA LEU A 31 2.98 -12.66 7.29
C LEU A 31 3.03 -11.88 5.98
N PRO A 32 2.47 -10.65 5.94
CA PRO A 32 2.60 -9.82 4.74
C PRO A 32 4.03 -9.34 4.58
N ILE A 33 4.53 -9.39 3.35
CA ILE A 33 5.88 -8.89 3.03
C ILE A 33 5.79 -7.89 1.88
N GLY A 34 6.59 -6.84 1.96
CA GLY A 34 6.60 -5.83 0.92
C GLY A 34 7.59 -4.72 1.18
N THR A 35 7.89 -4.01 0.11
CA THR A 35 8.75 -2.84 0.12
C THR A 35 8.09 -1.73 -0.69
N MET A 36 8.22 -0.51 -0.22
CA MET A 36 7.75 0.67 -0.92
C MET A 36 8.82 1.76 -0.82
N THR A 37 9.12 2.41 -1.93
CA THR A 37 10.11 3.48 -1.94
C THR A 37 9.53 4.75 -2.55
N PHE A 38 9.95 5.88 -2.03
CA PHE A 38 9.61 7.21 -2.52
C PHE A 38 10.90 8.00 -2.71
N ALA A 39 11.15 8.44 -3.92
CA ALA A 39 12.34 9.21 -4.25
C ALA A 39 12.12 10.05 -5.51
N GLY A 40 12.52 11.32 -5.47
CA GLY A 40 12.49 12.18 -6.65
C GLY A 40 11.11 12.35 -7.28
N GLY A 41 10.04 12.34 -6.50
CA GLY A 41 8.67 12.49 -7.01
C GLY A 41 8.08 11.21 -7.60
N ARG A 42 8.76 10.08 -7.48
CA ARG A 42 8.27 8.78 -7.95
C ARG A 42 8.21 7.79 -6.80
N MET A 43 7.30 6.82 -6.90
CA MET A 43 7.18 5.75 -5.93
C MET A 43 7.13 4.40 -6.63
N LEU A 44 7.45 3.36 -5.88
CA LEU A 44 7.32 1.97 -6.30
C LEU A 44 6.93 1.13 -5.09
N ALA A 45 5.92 0.30 -5.23
CA ALA A 45 5.51 -0.65 -4.21
C ALA A 45 5.49 -2.06 -4.78
N ALA A 46 5.94 -3.02 -3.99
CA ALA A 46 5.85 -4.44 -4.30
C ALA A 46 5.54 -5.18 -3.02
N LEU A 47 4.46 -5.97 -3.02
CA LEU A 47 4.02 -6.68 -1.82
C LEU A 47 3.31 -7.98 -2.17
N CYS A 48 3.34 -8.91 -1.23
CA CYS A 48 2.68 -10.19 -1.37
C CYS A 48 2.45 -10.86 -0.01
N ASN A 49 1.76 -11.99 -0.03
CA ASN A 49 1.60 -12.86 1.14
C ASN A 49 2.89 -13.65 1.36
N GLY A 50 3.48 -13.52 2.55
CA GLY A 50 4.71 -14.21 2.94
C GLY A 50 4.51 -15.51 3.69
N ASP A 51 3.26 -15.98 3.87
CA ASP A 51 2.98 -17.22 4.60
C ASP A 51 3.65 -18.42 3.93
N ALA A 52 4.07 -19.40 4.75
CA ALA A 52 4.68 -20.62 4.25
C ALA A 52 3.63 -21.52 3.56
N GLY A 53 4.07 -22.27 2.55
CA GLY A 53 3.28 -23.35 1.95
C GLY A 53 2.16 -22.94 1.02
N ILE A 54 2.05 -21.65 0.65
CA ILE A 54 1.04 -21.19 -0.30
C ILE A 54 1.62 -21.09 -1.71
N ALA A 55 0.80 -21.45 -2.71
CA ALA A 55 1.20 -21.43 -4.12
C ALA A 55 1.02 -20.02 -4.72
N ASP A 56 -0.13 -19.38 -4.48
CA ASP A 56 -0.43 -18.04 -4.97
C ASP A 56 -0.18 -17.02 -3.84
N ARG A 57 0.82 -16.18 -4.02
CA ARG A 57 1.19 -15.17 -3.03
C ARG A 57 0.48 -13.84 -3.23
N GLY A 58 -0.41 -13.73 -4.20
CA GLY A 58 -1.15 -12.49 -4.47
C GLY A 58 -0.24 -11.30 -4.73
N PHE A 59 0.82 -11.51 -5.50
CA PHE A 59 1.83 -10.48 -5.75
C PHE A 59 1.20 -9.25 -6.41
N SER A 60 1.49 -8.07 -5.85
CA SER A 60 1.05 -6.79 -6.38
C SER A 60 2.24 -5.85 -6.50
N SER A 61 2.36 -5.17 -7.63
CA SER A 61 3.36 -4.12 -7.79
C SER A 61 2.84 -3.02 -8.69
N TYR A 62 3.17 -1.80 -8.36
CA TYR A 62 2.89 -0.64 -9.20
C TYR A 62 3.80 0.51 -8.79
N GLY A 63 3.96 1.45 -9.70
CA GLY A 63 4.75 2.64 -9.46
C GLY A 63 4.47 3.73 -10.46
N GLY A 64 5.03 4.89 -10.20
CA GLY A 64 4.90 6.06 -11.06
C GLY A 64 5.08 7.35 -10.29
N PRO A 65 4.93 8.49 -10.96
CA PRO A 65 4.94 9.78 -10.28
C PRO A 65 3.79 9.89 -9.29
N TYR A 66 4.03 10.56 -8.18
CA TYR A 66 3.02 10.71 -7.14
C TYR A 66 2.93 12.15 -6.64
N THR A 67 1.78 12.45 -6.03
CA THR A 67 1.57 13.65 -5.23
C THR A 67 1.07 13.24 -3.85
N PHE A 68 1.43 14.02 -2.84
CA PHE A 68 0.97 13.80 -1.47
C PHE A 68 0.71 15.14 -0.79
N ASP A 69 -0.52 15.32 -0.32
CA ASP A 69 -0.96 16.57 0.32
C ASP A 69 -0.93 16.52 1.86
N GLY A 70 -0.36 15.47 2.42
CA GLY A 70 -0.36 15.21 3.87
C GLY A 70 -1.43 14.22 4.32
N LYS A 71 -2.40 13.91 3.48
CA LYS A 71 -3.51 12.99 3.77
C LYS A 71 -3.80 12.03 2.63
N THR A 72 -3.65 12.45 1.39
CA THR A 72 -3.98 11.66 0.22
C THR A 72 -2.77 11.51 -0.67
N LEU A 73 -2.41 10.26 -0.92
CA LEU A 73 -1.37 9.86 -1.86
C LEU A 73 -2.05 9.48 -3.18
N VAL A 74 -1.64 10.14 -4.27
CA VAL A 74 -2.12 9.82 -5.62
C VAL A 74 -0.92 9.43 -6.47
N THR A 75 -0.92 8.19 -6.95
CA THR A 75 0.11 7.70 -7.88
C THR A 75 -0.49 7.56 -9.26
N THR A 76 0.12 8.20 -10.24
CA THR A 76 -0.21 7.98 -11.65
C THR A 76 0.63 6.81 -12.14
N VAL A 77 -0.02 5.69 -12.45
CA VAL A 77 0.66 4.42 -12.66
C VAL A 77 1.25 4.34 -14.06
N ASP A 78 2.57 4.20 -14.15
CA ASP A 78 3.29 3.95 -15.40
C ASP A 78 4.07 2.63 -15.38
N LEU A 79 4.00 1.89 -14.27
CA LEU A 79 4.60 0.58 -14.08
C LEU A 79 3.66 -0.26 -13.22
N ALA A 80 3.30 -1.46 -13.65
CA ALA A 80 2.48 -2.37 -12.85
C ALA A 80 2.62 -3.81 -13.35
N LEU A 81 2.49 -4.78 -12.42
CA LEU A 81 2.35 -6.19 -12.79
C LEU A 81 1.04 -6.41 -13.54
N ASP A 82 -0.05 -5.83 -13.06
CA ASP A 82 -1.36 -5.88 -13.71
C ASP A 82 -1.47 -4.73 -14.71
N ALA A 83 -1.46 -5.07 -16.00
CA ALA A 83 -1.48 -4.08 -17.07
C ALA A 83 -2.73 -3.19 -17.06
N SER A 84 -3.85 -3.67 -16.48
CA SER A 84 -5.08 -2.88 -16.39
C SER A 84 -4.94 -1.63 -15.52
N ARG A 85 -3.91 -1.56 -14.68
CA ARG A 85 -3.63 -0.40 -13.83
C ARG A 85 -2.86 0.71 -14.54
N LEU A 86 -2.23 0.40 -15.68
CA LEU A 86 -1.41 1.37 -16.41
C LEU A 86 -2.25 2.55 -16.90
N GLY A 87 -1.75 3.76 -16.68
CA GLY A 87 -2.42 5.01 -17.06
C GLY A 87 -3.48 5.47 -16.08
N GLY A 88 -3.84 4.64 -15.09
CA GLY A 88 -4.79 5.00 -14.05
C GLY A 88 -4.13 5.66 -12.85
N GLN A 89 -4.97 6.06 -11.90
CA GLN A 89 -4.51 6.61 -10.62
C GLN A 89 -4.81 5.66 -9.48
N GLN A 90 -3.83 5.46 -8.61
CA GLN A 90 -4.02 4.76 -7.34
C GLN A 90 -4.14 5.81 -6.24
N ILE A 91 -5.31 5.89 -5.63
CA ILE A 91 -5.61 6.87 -4.58
C ILE A 91 -5.60 6.15 -3.23
N ARG A 92 -4.83 6.67 -2.29
CA ARG A 92 -4.70 6.08 -0.95
C ARG A 92 -4.82 7.15 0.11
N GLY A 93 -5.64 6.91 1.12
CA GLY A 93 -5.60 7.70 2.34
C GLY A 93 -4.38 7.31 3.15
N VAL A 94 -3.71 8.29 3.73
CA VAL A 94 -2.52 8.08 4.55
C VAL A 94 -2.68 8.80 5.88
N VAL A 95 -2.50 8.06 6.96
CA VAL A 95 -2.44 8.62 8.31
C VAL A 95 -1.05 8.32 8.88
N MET A 96 -0.28 9.37 9.12
CA MET A 96 1.03 9.23 9.76
C MET A 96 0.85 8.91 11.23
N GLN A 97 1.53 7.87 11.70
CA GLN A 97 1.55 7.47 13.11
C GLN A 97 2.97 7.70 13.64
N GLY A 98 3.31 8.96 13.83
CA GLY A 98 4.69 9.39 14.07
C GLY A 98 5.43 9.58 12.74
N ALA A 99 6.75 9.79 12.82
CA ALA A 99 7.55 10.14 11.64
C ALA A 99 7.80 8.95 10.69
N ASP A 100 7.84 7.72 11.23
CA ASP A 100 8.34 6.55 10.50
C ASP A 100 7.34 5.40 10.43
N ARG A 101 6.07 5.69 10.62
CA ARG A 101 4.99 4.70 10.49
C ARG A 101 3.79 5.36 9.82
N MET A 102 3.19 4.66 8.86
CA MET A 102 1.96 5.13 8.22
C MET A 102 0.93 4.03 8.11
N LEU A 103 -0.33 4.43 8.22
CA LEU A 103 -1.49 3.62 7.91
C LEU A 103 -2.00 4.08 6.55
N MET A 104 -2.07 3.16 5.60
CA MET A 104 -2.49 3.45 4.23
C MET A 104 -3.74 2.66 3.90
N SER A 105 -4.74 3.32 3.31
CA SER A 105 -6.00 2.68 2.93
C SER A 105 -6.44 3.11 1.54
N PRO A 106 -6.83 2.15 0.67
CA PRO A 106 -7.57 2.50 -0.53
C PRO A 106 -8.98 2.95 -0.14
N PRO A 107 -9.69 3.67 -1.04
CA PRO A 107 -11.12 3.89 -0.83
C PRO A 107 -11.84 2.55 -0.67
N PRO A 108 -12.89 2.47 0.18
CA PRO A 108 -13.69 1.24 0.29
C PRO A 108 -14.25 0.84 -1.06
N ARG A 109 -14.18 -0.44 -1.38
CA ARG A 109 -14.66 -0.97 -2.66
C ARG A 109 -15.20 -2.39 -2.53
N LEU A 110 -15.80 -2.91 -3.61
CA LEU A 110 -16.30 -4.27 -3.66
C LEU A 110 -15.18 -5.27 -3.94
N TYR A 111 -15.17 -6.33 -3.16
CA TYR A 111 -14.32 -7.50 -3.36
C TYR A 111 -15.24 -8.72 -3.37
N GLY A 112 -15.31 -9.44 -4.49
CA GLY A 112 -16.21 -10.57 -4.60
C GLY A 112 -17.68 -10.21 -4.38
N GLY A 113 -18.10 -9.00 -4.78
CA GLY A 113 -19.47 -8.51 -4.61
C GLY A 113 -19.79 -7.95 -3.22
N LYS A 114 -18.85 -7.98 -2.29
CA LYS A 114 -19.04 -7.44 -0.93
C LYS A 114 -18.12 -6.25 -0.69
N ARG A 115 -18.64 -5.22 -0.03
CA ARG A 115 -17.87 -4.01 0.27
C ARG A 115 -16.93 -4.29 1.44
N GLU A 116 -15.65 -3.93 1.24
CA GLU A 116 -14.63 -4.07 2.27
C GLU A 116 -13.85 -2.77 2.45
N ARG A 117 -13.41 -2.55 3.69
CA ARG A 117 -12.42 -1.54 4.04
C ARG A 117 -11.12 -2.24 4.36
N ARG A 118 -10.02 -1.77 3.77
CA ARG A 118 -8.68 -2.35 3.96
C ARG A 118 -7.71 -1.32 4.47
N GLU A 119 -6.74 -1.77 5.26
CA GLU A 119 -5.65 -0.95 5.77
C GLU A 119 -4.34 -1.70 5.67
N ILE A 120 -3.27 -0.99 5.32
CA ILE A 120 -1.92 -1.53 5.27
C ILE A 120 -1.03 -0.63 6.11
N ILE A 121 -0.16 -1.22 6.91
CA ILE A 121 0.75 -0.49 7.76
C ILE A 121 2.17 -0.64 7.22
N TRP A 122 2.84 0.50 7.06
CA TRP A 122 4.21 0.60 6.58
C TRP A 122 5.08 1.25 7.64
N GLU A 123 6.30 0.76 7.79
CA GLU A 123 7.31 1.33 8.65
C GLU A 123 8.51 1.76 7.81
N ARG A 124 8.98 3.01 8.03
CA ARG A 124 10.15 3.51 7.32
C ARG A 124 11.42 2.88 7.91
N VAL A 125 12.20 2.27 7.04
CA VAL A 125 13.47 1.61 7.41
C VAL A 125 14.68 2.40 6.97
N TRP A 126 14.50 3.37 6.10
CA TRP A 126 15.56 4.28 5.66
C TRP A 126 14.95 5.62 5.21
N ARG A 127 15.63 6.69 5.50
CA ARG A 127 15.27 8.03 5.00
C ARG A 127 16.52 8.75 4.48
N PRO A 128 16.36 9.66 3.49
CA PRO A 128 17.47 10.48 3.04
C PRO A 128 17.97 11.41 4.17
N ALA A 129 19.24 11.72 4.10
CA ALA A 129 19.89 12.60 5.07
C ALA A 129 19.35 14.04 5.01
#